data_8492b2a041e7b67104f799b7972a01bb
#
_entry.id   8492b2a041e7b67104f799b7972a01bb
#
_cell.length_a   1.000
_cell.length_b   1.000
_cell.length_c   1.000
_cell.angle_alpha   90.00
_cell.angle_beta   90.00
_cell.angle_gamma   90.00
#
_symmetry.space_group_name_H-M   'P 1'
#
loop_
_entity.id
_entity.type
_entity.pdbx_description
1 polymer ?
#
loop_
_entity_poly.entity_id
_entity_poly.type
_entity_poly.pdbx_seq_one_letter_code
_entity_poly.pdbx_strand_id
1 'polypeptide(L)'
;MKFYATIEPLRKLKNLFSNLSSFYIIDVDTILKESGLNPEKPTHKYLINTELERLIVSGAKSKRYIGMIYINSNLNCDTIVAIKNSINVITNSVIESYVILDDFNIPKLNDYYSLFDEVVFFPSFKKTKLIECVPRIIPKINNLINDKENKKLAEENILQEEAEAEQES
;
A
#
# COMPACT_ATOMS: atom_id res chain seq x y z
N MET A 1 -1.20 4.97 17.04
CA MET A 1 -2.06 4.88 15.83
C MET A 1 -1.33 4.03 14.79
N LYS A 2 -2.04 3.18 14.08
CA LYS A 2 -1.52 2.42 12.94
C LYS A 2 -1.90 3.10 11.63
N PHE A 3 -0.98 3.13 10.67
CA PHE A 3 -1.20 3.71 9.36
C PHE A 3 -1.17 2.64 8.27
N TYR A 4 -2.23 2.58 7.51
CA TYR A 4 -2.38 1.66 6.38
C TYR A 4 -2.50 2.46 5.09
N ALA A 5 -1.77 2.10 4.07
CA ALA A 5 -1.93 2.63 2.72
C ALA A 5 -2.28 1.51 1.74
N THR A 6 -3.05 1.84 0.71
CA THR A 6 -3.45 0.85 -0.30
C THR A 6 -3.82 1.50 -1.62
N ILE A 7 -3.61 0.75 -2.70
CA ILE A 7 -4.18 1.05 -4.02
C ILE A 7 -5.52 0.35 -4.24
N GLU A 8 -5.93 -0.51 -3.30
CA GLU A 8 -7.19 -1.27 -3.40
C GLU A 8 -8.40 -0.38 -3.13
N PRO A 9 -9.49 -0.49 -3.91
CA PRO A 9 -10.67 0.32 -3.71
C PRO A 9 -11.40 0.00 -2.39
N LEU A 10 -12.00 1.03 -1.78
CA LEU A 10 -12.73 0.89 -0.52
C LEU A 10 -13.77 -0.24 -0.54
N ARG A 11 -14.47 -0.41 -1.67
CA ARG A 11 -15.45 -1.49 -1.85
C ARG A 11 -14.83 -2.87 -1.59
N LYS A 12 -13.61 -3.09 -2.07
CA LYS A 12 -12.87 -4.34 -1.87
C LYS A 12 -12.49 -4.53 -0.39
N LEU A 13 -12.02 -3.47 0.25
CA LEU A 13 -11.69 -3.51 1.68
C LEU A 13 -12.91 -3.81 2.54
N LYS A 14 -14.08 -3.25 2.21
CA LYS A 14 -15.36 -3.52 2.90
C LYS A 14 -15.76 -5.00 2.83
N ASN A 15 -15.43 -5.68 1.75
CA ASN A 15 -15.70 -7.11 1.59
C ASN A 15 -14.74 -7.99 2.39
N LEU A 16 -13.54 -7.49 2.67
CA LEU A 16 -12.45 -8.25 3.29
C LEU A 16 -12.34 -8.03 4.80
N PHE A 17 -12.65 -6.83 5.26
CA PHE A 17 -12.46 -6.45 6.65
C PHE A 17 -13.76 -6.09 7.34
N SER A 18 -13.97 -6.68 8.51
CA SER A 18 -15.20 -6.50 9.30
C SER A 18 -15.19 -5.26 10.20
N ASN A 19 -14.02 -4.68 10.46
CA ASN A 19 -13.83 -3.62 11.46
C ASN A 19 -13.38 -2.28 10.89
N LEU A 20 -13.70 -1.99 9.63
CA LEU A 20 -13.30 -0.73 8.99
C LEU A 20 -13.86 0.52 9.67
N SER A 21 -15.01 0.40 10.35
CA SER A 21 -15.60 1.50 11.11
C SER A 21 -14.73 2.01 12.28
N SER A 22 -13.77 1.19 12.71
CA SER A 22 -12.78 1.56 13.74
C SER A 22 -11.61 2.37 13.20
N PHE A 23 -11.53 2.58 11.89
CA PHE A 23 -10.47 3.31 11.23
C PHE A 23 -10.95 4.63 10.64
N TYR A 24 -10.08 5.62 10.66
CA TYR A 24 -10.27 6.86 9.91
C TYR A 24 -9.88 6.64 8.45
N ILE A 25 -10.82 6.71 7.54
CA ILE A 25 -10.61 6.38 6.13
C ILE A 25 -10.49 7.67 5.30
N ILE A 26 -9.39 7.78 4.56
CA ILE A 26 -9.18 8.80 3.53
C ILE A 26 -9.15 8.10 2.18
N ASP A 27 -10.26 8.17 1.46
CA ASP A 27 -10.41 7.62 0.11
C ASP A 27 -10.21 8.73 -0.93
N VAL A 28 -8.98 8.87 -1.41
CA VAL A 28 -8.61 9.92 -2.36
C VAL A 28 -9.35 9.77 -3.69
N ASP A 29 -9.51 8.55 -4.17
CA ASP A 29 -10.20 8.28 -5.43
C ASP A 29 -11.67 8.77 -5.38
N THR A 30 -12.36 8.52 -4.29
CA THR A 30 -13.72 9.01 -4.06
C THR A 30 -13.76 10.54 -3.93
N ILE A 31 -12.83 11.13 -3.19
CA ILE A 31 -12.74 12.60 -3.03
C ILE A 31 -12.55 13.27 -4.38
N LEU A 32 -11.65 12.78 -5.22
CA LEU A 32 -11.42 13.32 -6.57
C LEU A 32 -12.63 13.17 -7.47
N LYS A 33 -13.30 12.02 -7.42
CA LYS A 33 -14.49 11.76 -8.21
C LYS A 33 -15.67 12.67 -7.81
N GLU A 34 -15.90 12.84 -6.53
CA GLU A 34 -17.01 13.65 -6.01
C GLU A 34 -16.76 15.15 -6.15
N SER A 35 -15.52 15.61 -6.01
CA SER A 35 -15.16 17.03 -6.13
C SER A 35 -15.04 17.52 -7.58
N GLY A 36 -14.88 16.62 -8.54
CA GLY A 36 -14.58 16.95 -9.93
C GLY A 36 -13.21 17.60 -10.14
N LEU A 37 -12.33 17.54 -9.16
CA LEU A 37 -10.99 18.10 -9.25
C LEU A 37 -10.06 17.20 -10.06
N ASN A 38 -9.26 17.82 -10.92
CA ASN A 38 -8.26 17.13 -11.72
C ASN A 38 -6.85 17.33 -11.10
N PRO A 39 -6.19 16.26 -10.64
CA PRO A 39 -4.88 16.36 -9.98
C PRO A 39 -3.75 16.86 -10.91
N GLU A 40 -3.94 16.85 -12.23
CA GLU A 40 -2.97 17.35 -13.19
C GLU A 40 -3.01 18.88 -13.35
N LYS A 41 -4.11 19.53 -12.95
CA LYS A 41 -4.23 20.99 -13.00
C LYS A 41 -3.57 21.60 -11.76
N PRO A 42 -2.63 22.56 -11.89
CA PRO A 42 -1.90 23.14 -10.75
C PRO A 42 -2.80 23.74 -9.66
N THR A 43 -3.87 24.45 -10.06
CA THR A 43 -4.84 25.04 -9.13
C THR A 43 -5.63 23.99 -8.38
N HIS A 44 -6.07 22.92 -9.06
CA HIS A 44 -6.77 21.80 -8.45
C HIS A 44 -5.84 20.99 -7.55
N LYS A 45 -4.60 20.79 -7.95
CA LYS A 45 -3.58 20.11 -7.13
C LYS A 45 -3.40 20.77 -5.77
N TYR A 46 -3.37 22.10 -5.74
CA TYR A 46 -3.28 22.85 -4.48
C TYR A 46 -4.50 22.58 -3.59
N LEU A 47 -5.71 22.65 -4.13
CA LEU A 47 -6.95 22.42 -3.40
C LEU A 47 -7.01 20.97 -2.87
N ILE A 48 -6.62 20.00 -3.69
CA ILE A 48 -6.56 18.58 -3.30
C ILE A 48 -5.59 18.38 -2.14
N ASN A 49 -4.38 18.90 -2.26
CA ASN A 49 -3.35 18.76 -1.24
C ASN A 49 -3.77 19.42 0.09
N THR A 50 -4.40 20.58 0.03
CA THR A 50 -4.92 21.28 1.23
C THR A 50 -6.00 20.45 1.92
N GLU A 51 -6.92 19.87 1.17
CA GLU A 51 -7.98 19.04 1.74
C GLU A 51 -7.42 17.72 2.32
N LEU A 52 -6.50 17.08 1.63
CA LEU A 52 -5.84 15.86 2.13
C LEU A 52 -5.04 16.13 3.40
N GLU A 53 -4.32 17.23 3.47
CA GLU A 53 -3.59 17.65 4.66
C GLU A 53 -4.55 17.86 5.84
N ARG A 54 -5.66 18.55 5.60
CA ARG A 54 -6.71 18.75 6.61
C ARG A 54 -7.26 17.43 7.14
N LEU A 55 -7.52 16.48 6.26
CA LEU A 55 -8.04 15.15 6.63
C LEU A 55 -7.00 14.35 7.41
N ILE A 56 -5.74 14.37 7.00
CA ILE A 56 -4.65 13.69 7.71
C ILE A 56 -4.50 14.24 9.13
N VAL A 57 -4.50 15.54 9.27
CA VAL A 57 -4.43 16.19 10.60
C VAL A 57 -5.62 15.79 11.47
N SER A 58 -6.82 15.82 10.92
CA SER A 58 -8.04 15.42 11.64
C SER A 58 -7.98 13.97 12.10
N GLY A 59 -7.56 13.06 11.23
CA GLY A 59 -7.42 11.64 11.55
C GLY A 59 -6.34 11.38 12.60
N ALA A 60 -5.18 12.03 12.46
CA ALA A 60 -4.05 11.86 13.37
C ALA A 60 -4.33 12.41 14.79
N LYS A 61 -5.13 13.46 14.90
CA LYS A 61 -5.54 14.04 16.19
C LYS A 61 -6.69 13.29 16.85
N SER A 62 -7.43 12.49 16.09
CA SER A 62 -8.61 11.79 16.63
C SER A 62 -8.19 10.63 17.52
N LYS A 63 -8.73 10.60 18.74
CA LYS A 63 -8.60 9.47 19.67
C LYS A 63 -9.67 8.40 19.50
N ARG A 64 -10.63 8.63 18.59
CA ARG A 64 -11.75 7.72 18.35
C ARG A 64 -11.35 6.50 17.54
N TYR A 65 -10.37 6.66 16.64
CA TYR A 65 -9.98 5.63 15.70
C TYR A 65 -8.70 4.91 16.15
N ILE A 66 -8.65 3.61 15.88
CA ILE A 66 -7.48 2.77 16.19
C ILE A 66 -6.36 2.90 15.14
N GLY A 67 -6.69 3.42 13.97
CA GLY A 67 -5.75 3.64 12.89
C GLY A 67 -6.34 4.47 11.76
N MET A 68 -5.52 4.73 10.76
CA MET A 68 -5.88 5.44 9.54
C MET A 68 -5.67 4.54 8.33
N ILE A 69 -6.61 4.57 7.40
CA ILE A 69 -6.48 3.92 6.08
C ILE A 69 -6.48 4.99 5.00
N TYR A 70 -5.40 5.04 4.22
CA TYR A 70 -5.24 5.94 3.08
C TYR A 70 -5.35 5.15 1.78
N ILE A 71 -6.35 5.46 0.98
CA ILE A 71 -6.66 4.80 -0.29
C ILE A 71 -6.38 5.74 -1.44
N ASN A 72 -5.49 5.34 -2.33
CA ASN A 72 -5.18 6.09 -3.54
C ASN A 72 -4.72 5.13 -4.64
N SER A 73 -5.45 5.02 -5.75
CA SER A 73 -5.06 4.19 -6.90
C SER A 73 -3.72 4.63 -7.52
N ASN A 74 -3.35 5.91 -7.37
CA ASN A 74 -2.08 6.50 -7.79
C ASN A 74 -1.13 6.73 -6.61
N LEU A 75 -1.05 5.78 -5.70
CA LEU A 75 -0.14 5.83 -4.56
C LEU A 75 1.30 5.94 -5.05
N ASN A 76 2.08 6.87 -4.46
CA ASN A 76 3.51 7.05 -4.76
C ASN A 76 4.36 7.22 -3.50
N CYS A 77 5.67 6.99 -3.64
CA CYS A 77 6.61 6.99 -2.53
C CYS A 77 6.66 8.33 -1.78
N ASP A 78 6.73 9.44 -2.51
CA ASP A 78 6.85 10.78 -1.90
C ASP A 78 5.63 11.11 -1.05
N THR A 79 4.44 10.78 -1.52
CA THR A 79 3.19 10.96 -0.79
C THR A 79 3.17 10.12 0.48
N ILE A 80 3.57 8.86 0.41
CA ILE A 80 3.63 7.96 1.58
C ILE A 80 4.58 8.52 2.64
N VAL A 81 5.77 8.92 2.24
CA VAL A 81 6.77 9.49 3.16
C VAL A 81 6.24 10.77 3.80
N ALA A 82 5.65 11.67 3.01
CA ALA A 82 5.08 12.92 3.50
C ALA A 82 3.96 12.67 4.53
N ILE A 83 3.06 11.73 4.27
CA ILE A 83 1.96 11.39 5.19
C ILE A 83 2.51 10.78 6.49
N LYS A 84 3.43 9.83 6.41
CA LYS A 84 4.05 9.21 7.59
C LYS A 84 4.74 10.26 8.47
N ASN A 85 5.52 11.14 7.86
CA ASN A 85 6.20 12.21 8.58
C ASN A 85 5.20 13.17 9.26
N SER A 86 4.15 13.55 8.56
CA SER A 86 3.09 14.39 9.12
C SER A 86 2.42 13.75 10.33
N ILE A 87 2.06 12.48 10.24
CA ILE A 87 1.43 11.75 11.35
C ILE A 87 2.40 11.62 12.53
N ASN A 88 3.67 11.31 12.28
CA ASN A 88 4.69 11.21 13.34
C ASN A 88 4.86 12.52 14.09
N VAL A 89 4.87 13.65 13.38
CA VAL A 89 4.95 15.00 13.99
C VAL A 89 3.71 15.31 14.82
N ILE A 90 2.53 15.07 14.26
CA ILE A 90 1.24 15.36 14.92
C ILE A 90 1.06 14.51 16.18
N THR A 91 1.40 13.25 16.12
CA THR A 91 1.25 12.28 17.23
C THR A 91 2.44 12.30 18.19
N ASN A 92 3.52 12.99 17.84
CA ASN A 92 4.81 12.98 18.55
C ASN A 92 5.30 11.56 18.84
N SER A 93 5.14 10.67 17.88
CA SER A 93 5.56 9.26 17.98
C SER A 93 5.87 8.69 16.60
N VAL A 94 6.68 7.64 16.58
CA VAL A 94 6.89 6.84 15.37
C VAL A 94 5.74 5.85 15.26
N ILE A 95 4.95 5.99 14.19
CA ILE A 95 3.79 5.12 13.95
C ILE A 95 4.19 3.84 13.22
N GLU A 96 3.48 2.76 13.50
CA GLU A 96 3.53 1.55 12.70
C GLU A 96 2.81 1.76 11.37
N SER A 97 3.43 1.35 10.27
CA SER A 97 2.88 1.54 8.92
C SER A 97 2.80 0.24 8.13
N TYR A 98 1.74 0.09 7.37
CA TYR A 98 1.39 -1.12 6.63
C TYR A 98 0.90 -0.78 5.23
N VAL A 99 1.22 -1.61 4.25
CA VAL A 99 0.58 -1.56 2.94
C VAL A 99 -0.38 -2.74 2.80
N ILE A 100 -1.59 -2.48 2.30
CA ILE A 100 -2.60 -3.50 2.07
C ILE A 100 -2.63 -3.82 0.57
N LEU A 101 -2.43 -5.07 0.20
CA LEU A 101 -2.38 -5.53 -1.18
C LEU A 101 -3.10 -6.86 -1.39
N ASP A 102 -3.65 -7.00 -2.58
CA ASP A 102 -4.03 -8.29 -3.11
C ASP A 102 -2.88 -8.92 -3.91
N ASP A 103 -2.94 -10.23 -4.09
CA ASP A 103 -1.88 -11.00 -4.76
C ASP A 103 -1.55 -10.52 -6.17
N PHE A 104 -2.53 -9.96 -6.89
CA PHE A 104 -2.36 -9.47 -8.26
C PHE A 104 -1.60 -8.14 -8.32
N ASN A 105 -1.58 -7.38 -7.24
CA ASN A 105 -0.98 -6.06 -7.17
C ASN A 105 0.42 -6.04 -6.54
N ILE A 106 0.92 -7.19 -6.10
CA ILE A 106 2.27 -7.34 -5.52
C ILE A 106 3.36 -6.71 -6.41
N PRO A 107 3.42 -7.00 -7.73
CA PRO A 107 4.49 -6.45 -8.58
C PRO A 107 4.43 -4.95 -8.75
N LYS A 108 3.26 -4.33 -8.58
CA LYS A 108 3.06 -2.89 -8.76
C LYS A 108 3.67 -2.04 -7.65
N LEU A 109 3.93 -2.64 -6.49
CA LEU A 109 4.40 -1.93 -5.30
C LEU A 109 5.77 -2.40 -4.81
N ASN A 110 6.58 -3.06 -5.65
CA ASN A 110 7.92 -3.51 -5.30
C ASN A 110 8.80 -2.38 -4.72
N ASP A 111 8.70 -1.18 -5.26
CA ASP A 111 9.48 -0.02 -4.84
C ASP A 111 9.01 0.59 -3.51
N TYR A 112 7.84 0.16 -3.02
CA TYR A 112 7.20 0.75 -1.83
C TYR A 112 7.38 -0.08 -0.56
N TYR A 113 7.78 -1.34 -0.67
CA TYR A 113 7.85 -2.24 0.50
C TYR A 113 8.77 -1.74 1.59
N SER A 114 9.89 -1.11 1.22
CA SER A 114 10.85 -0.55 2.17
C SER A 114 10.32 0.65 2.96
N LEU A 115 9.22 1.26 2.52
CA LEU A 115 8.59 2.39 3.20
C LEU A 115 7.65 1.98 4.33
N PHE A 116 7.28 0.71 4.40
CA PHE A 116 6.36 0.16 5.39
C PHE A 116 7.04 -0.85 6.31
N ASP A 117 6.52 -0.95 7.53
CA ASP A 117 6.98 -1.94 8.48
C ASP A 117 6.54 -3.35 8.06
N GLU A 118 5.32 -3.45 7.52
CA GLU A 118 4.76 -4.73 7.08
C GLU A 118 3.81 -4.57 5.89
N VAL A 119 3.57 -5.69 5.20
CA VAL A 119 2.59 -5.80 4.12
C VAL A 119 1.45 -6.70 4.58
N VAL A 120 0.22 -6.23 4.42
CA VAL A 120 -0.99 -6.99 4.70
C VAL A 120 -1.52 -7.59 3.41
N PHE A 121 -1.48 -8.91 3.33
CA PHE A 121 -2.13 -9.67 2.27
C PHE A 121 -3.46 -10.21 2.72
N PHE A 122 -4.39 -10.33 1.79
CA PHE A 122 -5.57 -11.12 2.07
C PHE A 122 -5.66 -12.36 1.21
N PRO A 123 -5.79 -13.51 1.82
CA PRO A 123 -6.37 -14.63 1.13
C PRO A 123 -7.85 -14.33 0.89
N SER A 124 -8.29 -14.45 -0.33
CA SER A 124 -9.56 -14.00 -0.90
C SER A 124 -10.84 -14.61 -0.31
N PHE A 125 -10.83 -15.35 0.80
CA PHE A 125 -11.94 -16.23 1.15
C PHE A 125 -12.59 -16.04 2.51
N LYS A 126 -12.03 -15.23 3.40
CA LYS A 126 -12.64 -14.96 4.71
C LYS A 126 -12.55 -13.50 5.10
N LYS A 127 -13.70 -12.94 5.48
CA LYS A 127 -13.75 -11.62 6.11
C LYS A 127 -13.07 -11.66 7.48
N THR A 128 -12.02 -10.87 7.65
CA THR A 128 -11.20 -10.84 8.87
C THR A 128 -11.15 -9.45 9.48
N LYS A 129 -10.64 -9.34 10.69
CA LYS A 129 -10.28 -8.05 11.28
C LYS A 129 -8.90 -7.63 10.81
N LEU A 130 -8.75 -6.38 10.36
CA LEU A 130 -7.51 -5.87 9.78
C LEU A 130 -6.30 -6.04 10.73
N ILE A 131 -6.48 -5.83 12.02
CA ILE A 131 -5.41 -5.97 13.02
C ILE A 131 -4.94 -7.41 13.20
N GLU A 132 -5.81 -8.39 12.98
CA GLU A 132 -5.48 -9.81 13.16
C GLU A 132 -4.68 -10.39 11.98
N CYS A 133 -4.65 -9.69 10.85
CA CYS A 133 -3.99 -10.15 9.63
C CYS A 133 -2.46 -9.93 9.61
N VAL A 134 -1.92 -9.18 10.56
CA VAL A 134 -0.64 -8.48 10.46
C VAL A 134 0.63 -9.33 10.64
N PRO A 135 0.75 -10.39 11.45
CA PRO A 135 2.11 -10.83 11.81
C PRO A 135 2.79 -11.85 10.91
N ARG A 136 2.26 -12.26 9.77
CA ARG A 136 2.81 -13.47 9.10
C ARG A 136 3.25 -13.33 7.65
N ILE A 137 3.24 -12.13 7.09
CA ILE A 137 3.18 -12.00 5.63
C ILE A 137 4.47 -11.53 4.98
N ILE A 138 5.32 -10.76 5.63
CA ILE A 138 6.60 -10.30 5.03
C ILE A 138 7.51 -11.47 4.63
N PRO A 139 7.75 -12.52 5.43
CA PRO A 139 8.57 -13.65 5.02
C PRO A 139 8.01 -14.38 3.78
N LYS A 140 6.69 -14.50 3.68
CA LYS A 140 6.03 -15.16 2.55
C LYS A 140 6.18 -14.42 1.24
N ILE A 141 6.15 -13.07 1.28
CA ILE A 141 6.34 -12.22 0.10
C ILE A 141 7.78 -12.25 -0.37
N ASN A 142 8.72 -12.09 0.55
CA ASN A 142 10.14 -12.16 0.23
C ASN A 142 10.47 -13.52 -0.39
N ASN A 143 9.90 -14.60 0.10
CA ASN A 143 10.06 -15.92 -0.48
C ASN A 143 9.45 -16.01 -1.88
N LEU A 144 8.26 -15.47 -2.13
CA LEU A 144 7.63 -15.45 -3.45
C LEU A 144 8.40 -14.59 -4.46
N ILE A 145 8.96 -13.47 -4.04
CA ILE A 145 9.82 -12.62 -4.87
C ILE A 145 11.12 -13.36 -5.18
N ASN A 146 11.77 -13.91 -4.18
CA ASN A 146 13.00 -14.68 -4.34
C ASN A 146 12.81 -15.92 -5.23
N ASP A 147 11.70 -16.63 -5.08
CA ASP A 147 11.38 -17.79 -5.92
C ASP A 147 11.16 -17.39 -7.39
N LYS A 148 10.53 -16.25 -7.66
CA LYS A 148 10.37 -15.72 -9.02
C LYS A 148 11.69 -15.29 -9.64
N GLU A 149 12.55 -14.62 -8.87
CA GLU A 149 13.88 -14.21 -9.31
C GLU A 149 14.77 -15.43 -9.57
N ASN A 150 14.75 -16.42 -8.70
CA ASN A 150 15.50 -17.67 -8.86
C ASN A 150 15.04 -18.47 -10.08
N LYS A 151 13.74 -18.53 -10.36
CA LYS A 151 13.21 -19.18 -11.57
C LYS A 151 13.69 -18.44 -12.83
N LYS A 152 13.64 -17.13 -12.83
CA LYS A 152 14.10 -16.32 -13.97
C LYS A 152 15.59 -16.51 -14.23
N LEU A 153 16.42 -16.51 -13.19
CA LEU A 153 17.86 -16.78 -13.30
C LEU A 153 18.16 -18.19 -13.81
N ALA A 154 17.40 -19.20 -13.37
CA ALA A 154 17.53 -20.58 -13.84
C ALA A 154 17.17 -20.72 -15.33
N GLU A 155 16.12 -20.04 -15.79
CA GLU A 155 15.72 -20.01 -17.21
C GLU A 155 16.77 -19.30 -18.08
N GLU A 156 17.31 -18.18 -17.62
CA GLU A 156 18.38 -17.44 -18.32
C GLU A 156 19.68 -18.28 -18.45
N ASN A 157 20.05 -19.02 -17.40
CA ASN A 157 21.22 -19.92 -17.43
C ASN A 157 21.05 -21.07 -18.40
N ILE A 158 19.85 -21.69 -18.45
CA ILE A 158 19.56 -22.79 -19.41
C ILE A 158 19.66 -22.29 -20.85
N LEU A 159 19.12 -21.10 -21.15
CA LEU A 159 19.22 -20.47 -22.46
C LEU A 159 20.67 -20.17 -22.87
N GLN A 160 21.52 -19.76 -21.92
CA GLN A 160 22.94 -19.54 -22.16
C GLN A 160 23.69 -20.82 -22.44
N GLU A 161 23.47 -21.88 -21.69
CA GLU A 161 24.08 -23.20 -21.90
C GLU A 161 23.68 -23.80 -23.26
N GLU A 162 22.41 -23.69 -23.66
CA GLU A 162 21.93 -24.12 -24.96
C GLU A 162 22.59 -23.32 -26.13
N ALA A 163 22.74 -22.01 -25.98
CA ALA A 163 23.39 -21.15 -26.97
C ALA A 163 24.90 -21.45 -27.12
N GLU A 164 25.60 -21.74 -26.02
CA GLU A 164 27.00 -22.15 -26.04
C GLU A 164 27.15 -23.53 -26.65
N ALA A 165 26.28 -24.49 -26.40
CA ALA A 165 26.30 -25.81 -26.98
C ALA A 165 26.06 -25.79 -28.53
N GLU A 166 25.22 -24.89 -29.02
CA GLU A 166 25.01 -24.69 -30.46
C GLU A 166 26.22 -24.06 -31.16
N GLN A 167 27.04 -23.27 -30.48
CA GLN A 167 28.26 -22.67 -31.03
C GLN A 167 29.45 -23.65 -31.12
N GLU A 168 29.49 -24.69 -30.29
CA GLU A 168 30.54 -25.71 -30.26
C GLU A 168 30.29 -26.85 -31.27
N SER A 169 29.12 -26.94 -31.86
CA SER A 169 28.79 -27.91 -32.91
C SER A 169 28.94 -27.32 -34.31
#